data_a2a3e0a2e64315fbd775c6a1c3bc3863
#
_entry.id   a2a3e0a2e64315fbd775c6a1c3bc3863
#
_cell.length_a   1.000
_cell.length_b   1.000
_cell.length_c   1.000
_cell.angle_alpha   90.00
_cell.angle_beta   90.00
_cell.angle_gamma   90.00
#
_symmetry.space_group_name_H-M   'P 1'
#
loop_
_entity.id
_entity.type
_entity.pdbx_description
1 polymer ?
#
loop_
_entity_poly.entity_id
_entity_poly.type
_entity_poly.pdbx_seq_one_letter_code
_entity_poly.pdbx_strand_id
1 'polypeptide(L)'
;MKQWLLAGAAAFLLTGPVAMTVTSPAAAEVKQGGSMTVTYKDDVSTLDPAIGYDWQNWSMIKSLFDGLMDYKPGTTELVPDLAESYEISDDGLTYTFKLRPGVKFHNGRALTAQDVKYSLERVVNPATQSPGAGFFAAIKGFDAASAGDAGGLEGVEAVDDATVKITLSRPDATFLHVMALNFAHVVPSEAVEEHGADFGKHPVGTGAFKLAEWTLGQRVVFERNQDYYHAGLPRLDQIVFEVGQEPIVALLRLERGEVDIAGDGIPPAKFLETKNDPKFKDMIVEGSQLHTGYVTLNVKMKPFDDVKVRQAVNMAINKDRIVRIINGRAVPANQPLPPLMPGYDESYEGFAYDPEKAKALLAEAGLAEGFETELFVANTDPQPRIAQAIQQDLAQIGIKAEIKALAQANVIAAGGEEDQAPMIWSGGMAWIADFPDPSNFYGPILGCGGAVPGGWNWAWYCNADLDARAVKADSMADPSQAEARIEEWKKIFTAIQDEAPWVPVFNEQRFTIRSDRLAGPEGIFVDPVHIPVHYDYVYAKDAQ
;
A
#
# COMPACT_ATOMS: atom_id res chain seq x y z
N MET A 1 -8.61 -56.42 77.97
CA MET A 1 -7.38 -57.27 78.06
C MET A 1 -6.55 -57.07 76.79
N LYS A 2 -5.32 -56.65 77.07
CA LYS A 2 -4.14 -56.70 76.19
C LYS A 2 -4.22 -56.28 74.73
N GLN A 3 -3.73 -55.06 74.39
CA GLN A 3 -2.37 -54.74 73.92
C GLN A 3 -1.83 -55.69 72.85
N TRP A 4 -1.50 -55.08 71.68
CA TRP A 4 -0.14 -55.07 71.12
C TRP A 4 0.00 -54.06 70.02
N LEU A 5 0.99 -53.15 70.16
CA LEU A 5 1.54 -52.20 69.22
C LEU A 5 2.31 -52.93 68.09
N LEU A 6 2.22 -52.41 66.87
CA LEU A 6 3.34 -52.59 65.91
C LEU A 6 3.44 -51.27 65.08
N ALA A 7 4.62 -50.69 65.23
CA ALA A 7 5.06 -49.53 64.53
C ALA A 7 5.47 -49.88 63.07
N GLY A 8 4.95 -49.14 62.10
CA GLY A 8 5.38 -49.19 60.71
C GLY A 8 5.90 -47.83 60.30
N ALA A 9 7.21 -47.76 60.05
CA ALA A 9 7.88 -46.56 59.59
C ALA A 9 7.50 -46.25 58.11
N ALA A 10 6.83 -45.12 57.87
CA ALA A 10 6.57 -44.60 56.56
C ALA A 10 7.76 -43.71 56.15
N ALA A 11 8.50 -44.16 55.13
CA ALA A 11 9.53 -43.34 54.47
C ALA A 11 8.87 -42.31 53.59
N PHE A 12 8.97 -41.04 53.94
CA PHE A 12 8.58 -39.91 53.08
C PHE A 12 9.66 -39.70 52.01
N LEU A 13 9.35 -40.08 50.77
CA LEU A 13 10.11 -39.64 49.58
C LEU A 13 9.73 -38.19 49.28
N LEU A 14 10.63 -37.27 49.60
CA LEU A 14 10.57 -35.86 49.16
C LEU A 14 10.88 -35.81 47.66
N THR A 15 9.84 -35.81 46.82
CA THR A 15 9.96 -35.39 45.43
C THR A 15 9.87 -33.86 45.39
N GLY A 16 11.04 -33.20 45.35
CA GLY A 16 11.13 -31.77 45.07
C GLY A 16 10.61 -31.46 43.65
N PRO A 17 9.96 -30.30 43.42
CA PRO A 17 9.56 -29.89 42.08
C PRO A 17 10.82 -29.64 41.25
N VAL A 18 10.99 -30.41 40.17
CA VAL A 18 11.96 -30.09 39.11
C VAL A 18 11.41 -28.83 38.39
N ALA A 19 11.97 -27.68 38.71
CA ALA A 19 11.73 -26.46 37.94
C ALA A 19 12.32 -26.67 36.53
N MET A 20 11.47 -26.98 35.57
CA MET A 20 11.82 -26.84 34.15
C MET A 20 12.04 -25.35 33.89
N THR A 21 13.30 -24.95 33.82
CA THR A 21 13.66 -23.66 33.24
C THR A 21 13.31 -23.71 31.76
N VAL A 22 12.18 -23.12 31.39
CA VAL A 22 11.89 -22.79 30.02
C VAL A 22 12.89 -21.69 29.63
N THR A 23 13.97 -22.09 28.97
CA THR A 23 14.87 -21.15 28.30
C THR A 23 14.08 -20.57 27.15
N SER A 24 13.55 -19.35 27.33
CA SER A 24 13.12 -18.52 26.17
C SER A 24 14.31 -18.47 25.21
N PRO A 25 14.09 -18.66 23.90
CA PRO A 25 15.15 -18.42 22.93
C PRO A 25 15.68 -17.01 23.19
N ALA A 26 16.98 -16.87 23.37
CA ALA A 26 17.63 -15.58 23.50
C ALA A 26 17.26 -14.77 22.26
N ALA A 27 16.65 -13.61 22.46
CA ALA A 27 16.42 -12.68 21.36
C ALA A 27 17.79 -12.45 20.69
N ALA A 28 17.85 -12.60 19.37
CA ALA A 28 19.10 -12.39 18.65
C ALA A 28 19.59 -10.98 18.96
N GLU A 29 20.87 -10.84 19.33
CA GLU A 29 21.46 -9.56 19.66
C GLU A 29 21.40 -8.65 18.42
N VAL A 30 20.74 -7.50 18.55
CA VAL A 30 20.64 -6.51 17.50
C VAL A 30 22.01 -5.89 17.27
N LYS A 31 22.54 -6.04 16.06
CA LYS A 31 23.83 -5.48 15.67
C LYS A 31 23.66 -4.04 15.17
N GLN A 32 24.72 -3.27 15.34
CA GLN A 32 24.81 -1.90 14.83
C GLN A 32 26.00 -1.81 13.87
N GLY A 33 25.84 -1.03 12.79
CA GLY A 33 26.90 -0.84 11.81
C GLY A 33 26.78 -1.74 10.57
N GLY A 34 27.80 -1.62 9.71
CA GLY A 34 27.85 -2.35 8.45
C GLY A 34 27.00 -1.73 7.36
N SER A 35 26.95 -2.41 6.19
CA SER A 35 26.23 -1.94 5.02
C SER A 35 25.41 -3.04 4.40
N MET A 36 24.40 -2.67 3.60
CA MET A 36 23.68 -3.59 2.71
C MET A 36 23.62 -3.05 1.28
N THR A 37 23.47 -3.96 0.32
CA THR A 37 23.28 -3.66 -1.08
C THR A 37 21.93 -4.14 -1.57
N VAL A 38 21.15 -3.22 -2.14
CA VAL A 38 19.84 -3.47 -2.78
C VAL A 38 20.00 -3.24 -4.28
N THR A 39 19.41 -4.09 -5.11
CA THR A 39 19.44 -3.90 -6.57
C THR A 39 18.07 -3.55 -7.10
N TYR A 40 18.03 -2.65 -8.09
CA TYR A 40 16.82 -2.33 -8.84
C TYR A 40 17.12 -2.29 -10.34
N LYS A 41 16.10 -2.60 -11.17
CA LYS A 41 16.21 -2.47 -12.62
C LYS A 41 16.21 -1.00 -13.04
N ASP A 42 15.26 -0.25 -12.55
CA ASP A 42 15.08 1.14 -12.90
C ASP A 42 15.69 2.07 -11.84
N ASP A 43 16.19 3.24 -12.25
CA ASP A 43 16.62 4.29 -11.35
C ASP A 43 15.40 5.03 -10.78
N VAL A 44 15.57 5.67 -9.60
CA VAL A 44 14.54 6.54 -9.06
C VAL A 44 14.42 7.81 -9.88
N SER A 45 13.20 8.28 -10.08
CA SER A 45 12.95 9.50 -10.85
C SER A 45 13.28 10.76 -10.05
N THR A 46 13.04 10.73 -8.75
CA THR A 46 13.26 11.83 -7.81
C THR A 46 13.24 11.32 -6.38
N LEU A 47 13.93 12.03 -5.48
CA LEU A 47 13.81 11.84 -4.03
C LEU A 47 13.07 13.02 -3.36
N ASP A 48 12.35 13.83 -4.13
CA ASP A 48 11.48 14.87 -3.61
C ASP A 48 10.16 14.25 -3.12
N PRO A 49 9.82 14.35 -1.82
CA PRO A 49 8.62 13.73 -1.26
C PRO A 49 7.32 14.32 -1.82
N ALA A 50 7.33 15.56 -2.32
CA ALA A 50 6.16 16.18 -2.94
C ALA A 50 5.88 15.66 -4.36
N ILE A 51 6.84 14.98 -5.01
CA ILE A 51 6.78 14.58 -6.43
C ILE A 51 6.85 13.06 -6.61
N GLY A 52 7.70 12.36 -5.85
CA GLY A 52 7.92 10.91 -6.00
C GLY A 52 6.64 10.13 -5.69
N TYR A 53 6.12 9.36 -6.67
CA TYR A 53 4.86 8.63 -6.54
C TYR A 53 4.93 7.24 -7.18
N ASP A 54 5.85 6.43 -6.70
CA ASP A 54 5.92 5.00 -6.97
C ASP A 54 6.52 4.26 -5.77
N TRP A 55 6.32 2.95 -5.71
CA TRP A 55 6.70 2.14 -4.55
C TRP A 55 8.22 2.11 -4.29
N GLN A 56 9.06 2.23 -5.32
CA GLN A 56 10.52 2.27 -5.18
C GLN A 56 10.97 3.62 -4.62
N ASN A 57 10.47 4.71 -5.20
CA ASN A 57 10.73 6.07 -4.71
C ASN A 57 10.27 6.21 -3.25
N TRP A 58 9.08 5.70 -2.91
CA TRP A 58 8.54 5.84 -1.57
C TRP A 58 9.39 5.17 -0.50
N SER A 59 9.91 3.96 -0.72
CA SER A 59 10.78 3.31 0.26
C SER A 59 12.09 4.08 0.47
N MET A 60 12.63 4.71 -0.57
CA MET A 60 13.83 5.52 -0.49
C MET A 60 13.54 6.90 0.12
N ILE A 61 12.45 7.55 -0.27
CA ILE A 61 12.01 8.84 0.29
C ILE A 61 11.77 8.70 1.79
N LYS A 62 11.05 7.66 2.24
CA LYS A 62 10.79 7.42 3.67
C LYS A 62 12.07 7.20 4.50
N SER A 63 13.16 6.74 3.89
CA SER A 63 14.45 6.63 4.59
C SER A 63 15.11 7.99 4.85
N LEU A 64 14.72 9.02 4.08
CA LEU A 64 15.31 10.37 4.11
C LEU A 64 14.43 11.41 4.83
N PHE A 65 13.12 11.17 4.91
CA PHE A 65 12.14 12.12 5.41
C PHE A 65 11.14 11.43 6.32
N ASP A 66 10.54 12.21 7.23
CA ASP A 66 9.48 11.76 8.11
C ASP A 66 8.26 12.69 8.00
N GLY A 67 7.07 12.18 8.37
CA GLY A 67 5.81 12.92 8.46
C GLY A 67 5.36 13.16 9.89
N LEU A 68 4.22 13.84 10.08
CA LEU A 68 3.61 13.96 11.41
C LEU A 68 3.18 12.62 11.97
N MET A 69 2.69 11.73 11.10
CA MET A 69 2.23 10.37 11.39
C MET A 69 2.99 9.37 10.54
N ASP A 70 3.00 8.11 10.99
CA ASP A 70 3.51 6.95 10.26
C ASP A 70 2.69 5.70 10.60
N TYR A 71 3.04 4.57 9.99
CA TYR A 71 2.50 3.26 10.34
C TYR A 71 3.52 2.47 11.15
N LYS A 72 3.00 1.73 12.14
CA LYS A 72 3.83 0.74 12.84
C LYS A 72 4.29 -0.31 11.84
N PRO A 73 5.61 -0.57 11.74
CA PRO A 73 6.18 -1.47 10.75
C PRO A 73 5.44 -2.81 10.61
N GLY A 74 5.08 -3.19 9.37
CA GLY A 74 4.36 -4.43 9.05
C GLY A 74 2.89 -4.46 9.37
N THR A 75 2.31 -3.32 9.73
CA THR A 75 0.90 -3.21 10.08
C THR A 75 0.23 -2.04 9.35
N THR A 76 -1.08 -1.92 9.51
CA THR A 76 -1.88 -0.76 9.08
C THR A 76 -2.20 0.19 10.25
N GLU A 77 -1.55 0.00 11.41
CA GLU A 77 -1.76 0.79 12.62
C GLU A 77 -1.04 2.13 12.52
N LEU A 78 -1.79 3.24 12.54
CA LEU A 78 -1.24 4.59 12.58
C LEU A 78 -0.58 4.89 13.94
N VAL A 79 0.59 5.50 13.89
CA VAL A 79 1.34 5.97 15.05
C VAL A 79 1.84 7.40 14.83
N PRO A 80 1.98 8.22 15.89
CA PRO A 80 2.70 9.49 15.81
C PRO A 80 4.18 9.27 15.48
N ASP A 81 4.74 10.17 14.64
CA ASP A 81 6.15 10.14 14.24
C ASP A 81 6.87 11.45 14.57
N LEU A 82 6.95 12.45 13.67
CA LEU A 82 7.43 13.78 14.04
C LEU A 82 6.53 14.44 15.08
N ALA A 83 5.25 14.10 15.11
CA ALA A 83 4.39 14.43 16.25
C ALA A 83 4.72 13.50 17.42
N GLU A 84 4.86 14.05 18.63
CA GLU A 84 4.88 13.29 19.88
C GLU A 84 3.46 12.87 20.28
N SER A 85 2.48 13.74 19.99
CA SER A 85 1.06 13.54 20.26
C SER A 85 0.20 14.41 19.36
N TYR A 86 -1.09 14.08 19.31
CA TYR A 86 -2.10 14.92 18.67
C TYR A 86 -3.41 14.91 19.44
N GLU A 87 -4.22 15.95 19.22
CA GLU A 87 -5.58 16.08 19.74
C GLU A 87 -6.53 16.42 18.59
N ILE A 88 -7.74 15.86 18.64
CA ILE A 88 -8.81 16.15 17.68
C ILE A 88 -9.93 16.86 18.44
N SER A 89 -10.45 17.97 17.90
CA SER A 89 -11.59 18.67 18.47
C SER A 89 -12.87 17.83 18.38
N ASP A 90 -13.83 18.08 19.29
CA ASP A 90 -15.10 17.31 19.38
C ASP A 90 -15.93 17.33 18.08
N ASP A 91 -15.76 18.35 17.25
CA ASP A 91 -16.41 18.48 15.94
C ASP A 91 -15.64 17.78 14.80
N GLY A 92 -14.47 17.18 15.10
CA GLY A 92 -13.63 16.48 14.11
C GLY A 92 -12.97 17.40 13.08
N LEU A 93 -12.99 18.72 13.28
CA LEU A 93 -12.49 19.69 12.30
C LEU A 93 -11.08 20.19 12.58
N THR A 94 -10.62 20.13 13.83
CA THR A 94 -9.32 20.68 14.21
C THR A 94 -8.41 19.62 14.78
N TYR A 95 -7.23 19.48 14.20
CA TYR A 95 -6.16 18.60 14.65
C TYR A 95 -5.01 19.46 15.18
N THR A 96 -4.60 19.24 16.43
CA THR A 96 -3.48 19.94 17.07
C THR A 96 -2.37 18.95 17.33
N PHE A 97 -1.25 19.09 16.62
CA PHE A 97 -0.08 18.22 16.75
C PHE A 97 0.97 18.92 17.62
N LYS A 98 1.55 18.17 18.56
CA LYS A 98 2.74 18.56 19.31
C LYS A 98 3.95 17.90 18.71
N LEU A 99 4.91 18.68 18.22
CA LEU A 99 6.13 18.17 17.61
C LEU A 99 7.06 17.58 18.66
N ARG A 100 7.73 16.51 18.29
CA ARG A 100 8.76 15.85 19.08
C ARG A 100 9.95 16.80 19.29
N PRO A 101 10.42 16.98 20.53
CA PRO A 101 11.55 17.87 20.81
C PRO A 101 12.87 17.28 20.29
N GLY A 102 13.77 18.15 19.85
CA GLY A 102 15.14 17.79 19.48
C GLY A 102 15.33 17.18 18.09
N VAL A 103 14.28 17.07 17.29
CA VAL A 103 14.38 16.64 15.88
C VAL A 103 15.17 17.67 15.07
N LYS A 104 16.10 17.18 14.25
CA LYS A 104 16.92 18.00 13.35
C LYS A 104 16.82 17.52 11.91
N PHE A 105 16.86 18.44 10.98
CA PHE A 105 17.10 18.14 9.59
C PHE A 105 18.56 17.68 9.35
N HIS A 106 18.80 17.05 8.22
CA HIS A 106 20.13 16.56 7.81
C HIS A 106 21.20 17.67 7.75
N ASN A 107 20.79 18.93 7.54
CA ASN A 107 21.68 20.10 7.59
C ASN A 107 21.98 20.57 9.03
N GLY A 108 21.42 19.94 10.05
CA GLY A 108 21.63 20.24 11.47
C GLY A 108 20.68 21.28 12.07
N ARG A 109 19.81 21.91 11.26
CA ARG A 109 18.78 22.85 11.75
C ARG A 109 17.67 22.10 12.50
N ALA A 110 17.19 22.67 13.58
CA ALA A 110 16.05 22.11 14.31
C ALA A 110 14.76 22.21 13.48
N LEU A 111 13.91 21.17 13.58
CA LEU A 111 12.55 21.15 13.06
C LEU A 111 11.67 22.12 13.85
N THR A 112 10.80 22.84 13.15
CA THR A 112 9.77 23.70 13.72
C THR A 112 8.39 23.48 13.07
N ALA A 113 7.35 23.97 13.72
CA ALA A 113 5.99 23.94 13.17
C ALA A 113 5.85 24.72 11.84
N GLN A 114 6.72 25.72 11.63
CA GLN A 114 6.74 26.47 10.36
C GLN A 114 7.18 25.60 9.18
N ASP A 115 8.05 24.60 9.42
CA ASP A 115 8.49 23.68 8.37
C ASP A 115 7.37 22.74 7.94
N VAL A 116 6.56 22.27 8.89
CA VAL A 116 5.35 21.49 8.60
C VAL A 116 4.39 22.30 7.75
N LYS A 117 4.09 23.53 8.16
CA LYS A 117 3.24 24.45 7.40
C LYS A 117 3.77 24.65 5.99
N TYR A 118 5.05 24.99 5.84
CA TYR A 118 5.68 25.17 4.54
C TYR A 118 5.54 23.94 3.64
N SER A 119 5.78 22.74 4.19
CA SER A 119 5.75 21.51 3.43
C SER A 119 4.36 21.20 2.88
N LEU A 120 3.31 21.36 3.71
CA LEU A 120 1.92 21.17 3.28
C LEU A 120 1.50 22.23 2.26
N GLU A 121 1.88 23.49 2.45
CA GLU A 121 1.61 24.56 1.47
C GLU A 121 2.35 24.32 0.15
N ARG A 122 3.58 23.81 0.19
CA ARG A 122 4.37 23.47 -0.99
C ARG A 122 3.71 22.39 -1.83
N VAL A 123 3.25 21.33 -1.20
CA VAL A 123 2.59 20.20 -1.90
C VAL A 123 1.31 20.66 -2.63
N VAL A 124 0.53 21.55 -2.03
CA VAL A 124 -0.72 22.05 -2.60
C VAL A 124 -0.48 23.13 -3.66
N ASN A 125 0.66 23.82 -3.58
CA ASN A 125 0.98 24.89 -4.53
C ASN A 125 1.06 24.35 -5.98
N PRO A 126 0.29 24.92 -6.94
CA PRO A 126 0.26 24.43 -8.32
C PRO A 126 1.63 24.52 -9.02
N ALA A 127 2.53 25.41 -8.57
CA ALA A 127 3.89 25.49 -9.12
C ALA A 127 4.74 24.25 -8.80
N THR A 128 4.42 23.49 -7.73
CA THR A 128 5.10 22.25 -7.38
C THR A 128 4.68 21.10 -8.30
N GLN A 129 3.48 21.16 -8.89
CA GLN A 129 2.92 20.09 -9.74
C GLN A 129 2.90 18.72 -9.03
N SER A 130 2.61 18.71 -7.73
CA SER A 130 2.54 17.48 -6.96
C SER A 130 1.37 16.59 -7.40
N PRO A 131 1.62 15.32 -7.72
CA PRO A 131 0.54 14.37 -7.98
C PRO A 131 -0.29 14.06 -6.73
N GLY A 132 0.24 14.36 -5.54
CA GLY A 132 -0.41 14.13 -4.24
C GLY A 132 -1.20 15.32 -3.70
N ALA A 133 -1.26 16.47 -4.40
CA ALA A 133 -1.94 17.67 -3.92
C ALA A 133 -3.40 17.40 -3.50
N GLY A 134 -4.12 16.58 -4.26
CA GLY A 134 -5.53 16.25 -4.03
C GLY A 134 -5.84 15.55 -2.71
N PHE A 135 -4.87 14.85 -2.10
CA PHE A 135 -5.05 14.22 -0.79
C PHE A 135 -5.33 15.24 0.33
N PHE A 136 -4.90 16.48 0.15
CA PHE A 136 -5.05 17.56 1.15
C PHE A 136 -6.34 18.37 0.98
N ALA A 137 -7.27 17.94 0.12
CA ALA A 137 -8.50 18.68 -0.21
C ALA A 137 -9.45 18.93 0.97
N ALA A 138 -9.31 18.18 2.07
CA ALA A 138 -10.07 18.42 3.28
C ALA A 138 -9.57 19.64 4.08
N ILE A 139 -8.33 20.10 3.89
CA ILE A 139 -7.78 21.24 4.62
C ILE A 139 -8.47 22.54 4.19
N LYS A 140 -8.88 23.34 5.16
CA LYS A 140 -9.53 24.64 4.92
C LYS A 140 -8.65 25.54 4.06
N GLY A 141 -9.22 26.12 3.00
CA GLY A 141 -8.51 26.99 2.06
C GLY A 141 -7.80 26.25 0.93
N PHE A 142 -7.97 24.93 0.82
CA PHE A 142 -7.35 24.10 -0.24
C PHE A 142 -7.66 24.64 -1.65
N ASP A 143 -8.93 24.89 -1.98
CA ASP A 143 -9.33 25.28 -3.33
C ASP A 143 -8.60 26.55 -3.81
N ALA A 144 -8.52 27.57 -2.95
CA ALA A 144 -7.82 28.82 -3.26
C ALA A 144 -6.29 28.61 -3.36
N ALA A 145 -5.71 27.78 -2.47
CA ALA A 145 -4.28 27.48 -2.51
C ALA A 145 -3.88 26.68 -3.74
N SER A 146 -4.66 25.65 -4.10
CA SER A 146 -4.41 24.80 -5.26
C SER A 146 -4.66 25.50 -6.62
N ALA A 147 -5.51 26.52 -6.63
CA ALA A 147 -5.68 27.41 -7.78
C ALA A 147 -4.56 28.46 -7.92
N GLY A 148 -3.73 28.65 -6.87
CA GLY A 148 -2.72 29.70 -6.82
C GLY A 148 -3.26 31.08 -6.46
N ASP A 149 -4.52 31.16 -6.01
CA ASP A 149 -5.20 32.40 -5.66
C ASP A 149 -4.91 32.88 -4.23
N ALA A 150 -4.37 31.99 -3.37
CA ALA A 150 -4.02 32.28 -1.99
C ALA A 150 -2.51 32.11 -1.74
N GLY A 151 -1.98 32.87 -0.77
CA GLY A 151 -0.56 32.77 -0.39
C GLY A 151 -0.20 31.55 0.46
N GLY A 152 -1.15 30.61 0.68
CA GLY A 152 -0.95 29.39 1.47
C GLY A 152 -2.27 28.74 1.89
N LEU A 153 -2.19 27.71 2.73
CA LEU A 153 -3.35 26.98 3.28
C LEU A 153 -3.89 27.70 4.53
N GLU A 154 -5.09 28.30 4.43
CA GLU A 154 -5.75 28.99 5.55
C GLU A 154 -5.87 28.11 6.81
N GLY A 155 -6.12 26.80 6.60
CA GLY A 155 -6.32 25.83 7.67
C GLY A 155 -5.04 25.41 8.39
N VAL A 156 -3.83 25.79 7.96
CA VAL A 156 -2.58 25.36 8.59
C VAL A 156 -1.92 26.50 9.35
N GLU A 157 -1.81 26.35 10.66
CA GLU A 157 -1.25 27.36 11.58
C GLU A 157 -0.08 26.79 12.37
N ALA A 158 1.09 27.41 12.28
CA ALA A 158 2.18 27.21 13.24
C ALA A 158 1.89 28.10 14.46
N VAL A 159 1.33 27.50 15.51
CA VAL A 159 0.90 28.22 16.72
C VAL A 159 2.10 28.74 17.52
N ASP A 160 3.11 27.90 17.61
CA ASP A 160 4.44 28.16 18.15
C ASP A 160 5.45 27.23 17.47
N ASP A 161 6.72 27.25 17.86
CA ASP A 161 7.77 26.43 17.21
C ASP A 161 7.52 24.91 17.31
N ALA A 162 6.71 24.44 18.27
CA ALA A 162 6.47 23.04 18.55
C ALA A 162 5.00 22.61 18.35
N THR A 163 4.11 23.51 17.90
CA THR A 163 2.67 23.24 17.80
C THR A 163 2.14 23.59 16.43
N VAL A 164 1.61 22.59 15.72
CA VAL A 164 0.90 22.76 14.44
C VAL A 164 -0.58 22.54 14.68
N LYS A 165 -1.41 23.46 14.22
CA LYS A 165 -2.87 23.30 14.20
C LYS A 165 -3.36 23.22 12.74
N ILE A 166 -4.10 22.17 12.42
CA ILE A 166 -4.68 21.97 11.09
C ILE A 166 -6.19 21.94 11.21
N THR A 167 -6.87 22.83 10.48
CA THR A 167 -8.33 22.95 10.46
C THR A 167 -8.85 22.46 9.11
N LEU A 168 -9.79 21.55 9.15
CA LEU A 168 -10.46 20.99 7.98
C LEU A 168 -11.69 21.79 7.62
N SER A 169 -12.11 21.74 6.36
CA SER A 169 -13.37 22.31 5.86
C SER A 169 -14.58 21.39 6.13
N ARG A 170 -14.32 20.11 6.37
CA ARG A 170 -15.29 19.07 6.74
C ARG A 170 -14.57 18.01 7.58
N PRO A 171 -15.27 17.28 8.47
CA PRO A 171 -14.68 16.13 9.16
C PRO A 171 -14.21 15.09 8.13
N ASP A 172 -13.03 14.51 8.36
CA ASP A 172 -12.44 13.51 7.48
C ASP A 172 -11.69 12.46 8.31
N ALA A 173 -12.26 11.26 8.38
CA ALA A 173 -11.69 10.15 9.14
C ALA A 173 -10.37 9.63 8.54
N THR A 174 -10.05 9.99 7.29
CA THR A 174 -8.80 9.58 6.61
C THR A 174 -7.66 10.55 6.82
N PHE A 175 -7.92 11.71 7.43
CA PHE A 175 -6.94 12.79 7.50
C PHE A 175 -5.61 12.39 8.16
N LEU A 176 -5.64 11.58 9.22
CA LEU A 176 -4.40 11.10 9.83
C LEU A 176 -3.61 10.15 8.91
N HIS A 177 -4.28 9.38 8.05
CA HIS A 177 -3.63 8.58 7.02
C HIS A 177 -2.95 9.46 5.97
N VAL A 178 -3.58 10.58 5.60
CA VAL A 178 -2.97 11.56 4.69
C VAL A 178 -1.69 12.16 5.30
N MET A 179 -1.66 12.38 6.62
CA MET A 179 -0.47 12.87 7.33
C MET A 179 0.67 11.83 7.43
N ALA A 180 0.42 10.57 7.09
CA ALA A 180 1.42 9.51 7.00
C ALA A 180 1.91 9.26 5.57
N LEU A 181 1.34 9.92 4.55
CA LEU A 181 1.80 9.81 3.17
C LEU A 181 3.15 10.51 2.97
N ASN A 182 3.97 10.01 2.07
CA ASN A 182 5.22 10.68 1.71
C ASN A 182 5.01 12.14 1.26
N PHE A 183 3.86 12.46 0.67
CA PHE A 183 3.50 13.84 0.29
C PHE A 183 3.37 14.79 1.49
N ALA A 184 3.14 14.27 2.70
CA ALA A 184 3.08 15.04 3.94
C ALA A 184 4.43 15.12 4.68
N HIS A 185 5.49 14.52 4.13
CA HIS A 185 6.82 14.58 4.73
C HIS A 185 7.37 16.00 4.77
N VAL A 186 8.09 16.30 5.86
CA VAL A 186 8.52 17.66 6.16
C VAL A 186 9.89 17.95 5.55
N VAL A 187 9.98 19.09 4.86
CA VAL A 187 11.19 19.59 4.21
C VAL A 187 11.56 21.01 4.72
N PRO A 188 12.86 21.37 4.81
CA PRO A 188 13.27 22.71 5.17
C PRO A 188 13.20 23.64 3.96
N SER A 189 12.55 24.80 4.10
CA SER A 189 12.32 25.75 3.00
C SER A 189 13.62 26.23 2.35
N GLU A 190 14.67 26.47 3.15
CA GLU A 190 15.96 26.95 2.67
C GLU A 190 16.64 25.96 1.71
N ALA A 191 16.50 24.64 1.94
CA ALA A 191 17.08 23.65 1.03
C ALA A 191 16.27 23.53 -0.28
N VAL A 192 14.94 23.67 -0.20
CA VAL A 192 14.09 23.72 -1.41
C VAL A 192 14.38 24.98 -2.22
N GLU A 193 14.56 26.13 -1.58
CA GLU A 193 14.90 27.39 -2.24
C GLU A 193 16.30 27.35 -2.88
N GLU A 194 17.29 26.73 -2.21
CA GLU A 194 18.64 26.58 -2.71
C GLU A 194 18.71 25.73 -3.98
N HIS A 195 17.99 24.61 -4.01
CA HIS A 195 18.07 23.64 -5.10
C HIS A 195 16.94 23.73 -6.12
N GLY A 196 15.84 24.40 -5.81
CA GLY A 196 14.69 24.58 -6.70
C GLY A 196 14.17 23.25 -7.27
N ALA A 197 14.11 23.15 -8.59
CA ALA A 197 13.63 21.95 -9.29
C ALA A 197 14.57 20.72 -9.11
N ASP A 198 15.81 20.92 -8.69
CA ASP A 198 16.78 19.85 -8.43
C ASP A 198 16.76 19.39 -6.95
N PHE A 199 15.85 19.87 -6.12
CA PHE A 199 15.75 19.46 -4.69
C PHE A 199 15.70 17.93 -4.53
N GLY A 200 15.01 17.22 -5.42
CA GLY A 200 14.95 15.76 -5.40
C GLY A 200 16.29 15.05 -5.62
N LYS A 201 17.32 15.76 -6.11
CA LYS A 201 18.69 15.26 -6.22
C LYS A 201 19.57 15.67 -5.03
N HIS A 202 19.10 16.61 -4.23
CA HIS A 202 19.77 17.14 -3.04
C HIS A 202 18.83 17.11 -1.83
N PRO A 203 18.25 15.94 -1.49
CA PRO A 203 17.23 15.82 -0.47
C PRO A 203 17.80 16.17 0.91
N VAL A 204 17.08 17.02 1.64
CA VAL A 204 17.34 17.35 3.02
C VAL A 204 16.07 17.09 3.82
N GLY A 205 16.06 16.06 4.65
CA GLY A 205 14.95 15.66 5.50
C GLY A 205 15.36 15.45 6.94
N THR A 206 14.53 14.78 7.71
CA THR A 206 14.74 14.43 9.12
C THR A 206 15.06 12.94 9.29
N GLY A 207 14.95 12.13 8.24
CA GLY A 207 14.95 10.69 8.25
C GLY A 207 16.21 10.00 8.75
N ALA A 208 16.11 8.69 8.88
CA ALA A 208 17.15 7.81 9.44
C ALA A 208 18.45 7.82 8.64
N PHE A 209 18.39 8.11 7.35
CA PHE A 209 19.54 8.15 6.45
C PHE A 209 19.62 9.51 5.74
N LYS A 210 20.84 9.81 5.21
CA LYS A 210 21.14 10.98 4.37
C LYS A 210 21.63 10.50 3.03
N LEU A 211 21.34 11.26 1.95
CA LEU A 211 21.92 11.00 0.65
C LEU A 211 23.41 11.33 0.68
N ALA A 212 24.25 10.33 0.42
CA ALA A 212 25.70 10.48 0.30
C ALA A 212 26.17 10.61 -1.17
N GLU A 213 25.54 9.83 -2.07
CA GLU A 213 25.87 9.83 -3.50
C GLU A 213 24.66 9.46 -4.34
N TRP A 214 24.51 10.10 -5.49
CA TRP A 214 23.62 9.63 -6.55
C TRP A 214 24.30 9.75 -7.91
N THR A 215 24.70 8.62 -8.47
CA THR A 215 25.23 8.50 -9.82
C THR A 215 24.16 7.92 -10.71
N LEU A 216 23.53 8.76 -11.54
CA LEU A 216 22.40 8.41 -12.40
C LEU A 216 22.66 7.15 -13.23
N GLY A 217 21.70 6.22 -13.22
CA GLY A 217 21.75 4.95 -13.93
C GLY A 217 22.77 3.95 -13.38
N GLN A 218 23.39 4.22 -12.23
CA GLN A 218 24.39 3.34 -11.62
C GLN A 218 24.08 3.02 -10.17
N ARG A 219 24.03 4.03 -9.28
CA ARG A 219 23.80 3.80 -7.86
C ARG A 219 23.32 5.04 -7.11
N VAL A 220 22.61 4.78 -6.02
CA VAL A 220 22.29 5.73 -4.96
C VAL A 220 22.87 5.21 -3.66
N VAL A 221 23.52 6.04 -2.86
CA VAL A 221 24.12 5.65 -1.59
C VAL A 221 23.55 6.51 -0.47
N PHE A 222 23.04 5.84 0.55
CA PHE A 222 22.59 6.46 1.79
C PHE A 222 23.57 6.15 2.91
N GLU A 223 23.83 7.15 3.75
CA GLU A 223 24.61 7.01 4.98
C GLU A 223 23.75 7.27 6.21
N ARG A 224 24.11 6.68 7.33
CA ARG A 224 23.43 6.85 8.61
C ARG A 224 23.32 8.32 9.02
N ASN A 225 22.13 8.77 9.41
CA ASN A 225 21.93 10.01 10.13
C ASN A 225 22.29 9.80 11.63
N GLN A 226 23.42 10.34 12.07
CA GLN A 226 23.89 10.23 13.47
C GLN A 226 23.00 10.99 14.46
N ASP A 227 22.24 11.99 13.98
CA ASP A 227 21.35 12.83 14.79
C ASP A 227 19.88 12.33 14.71
N TYR A 228 19.63 11.12 14.21
CA TYR A 228 18.27 10.60 14.09
C TYR A 228 17.61 10.47 15.47
N TYR A 229 16.39 10.94 15.59
CA TYR A 229 15.71 11.10 16.88
C TYR A 229 15.15 9.79 17.47
N HIS A 230 14.98 8.72 16.67
CA HIS A 230 14.62 7.41 17.17
C HIS A 230 15.85 6.66 17.69
N ALA A 231 15.89 6.44 19.00
CA ALA A 231 17.03 5.80 19.67
C ALA A 231 17.32 4.40 19.13
N GLY A 232 18.58 4.15 18.77
CA GLY A 232 19.03 2.87 18.23
C GLY A 232 18.73 2.63 16.75
N LEU A 233 18.19 3.62 16.04
CA LEU A 233 17.97 3.60 14.60
C LEU A 233 18.78 4.70 13.91
N PRO A 234 19.11 4.52 12.62
CA PRO A 234 19.07 3.26 11.89
C PRO A 234 20.14 2.30 12.40
N ARG A 235 19.98 1.00 12.13
CA ARG A 235 20.94 -0.02 12.57
C ARG A 235 22.15 -0.16 11.65
N LEU A 236 21.99 0.10 10.35
CA LEU A 236 23.07 0.09 9.36
C LEU A 236 23.80 1.44 9.30
N ASP A 237 25.07 1.41 8.87
CA ASP A 237 25.84 2.62 8.58
C ASP A 237 25.56 3.15 7.16
N GLN A 238 25.26 2.23 6.22
CA GLN A 238 25.14 2.56 4.81
C GLN A 238 24.19 1.63 4.07
N ILE A 239 23.47 2.17 3.08
CA ILE A 239 22.71 1.43 2.09
C ILE A 239 23.21 1.82 0.70
N VAL A 240 23.54 0.82 -0.13
CA VAL A 240 23.89 1.01 -1.54
C VAL A 240 22.75 0.46 -2.39
N PHE A 241 22.09 1.31 -3.15
CA PHE A 241 21.12 0.91 -4.16
C PHE A 241 21.83 0.90 -5.52
N GLU A 242 22.04 -0.27 -6.07
CA GLU A 242 22.57 -0.44 -7.44
C GLU A 242 21.41 -0.50 -8.43
N VAL A 243 21.40 0.37 -9.43
CA VAL A 243 20.35 0.44 -10.46
C VAL A 243 20.85 -0.08 -11.80
N GLY A 244 19.95 -0.32 -12.76
CA GLY A 244 20.28 -0.92 -14.05
C GLY A 244 20.50 -2.43 -14.01
N GLN A 245 20.05 -3.12 -12.95
CA GLN A 245 20.23 -4.55 -12.78
C GLN A 245 18.99 -5.30 -13.25
N GLU A 246 19.10 -6.13 -14.30
CA GLU A 246 17.99 -7.03 -14.68
C GLU A 246 17.66 -8.00 -13.54
N PRO A 247 16.37 -8.22 -13.20
CA PRO A 247 15.96 -9.01 -12.04
C PRO A 247 16.54 -10.43 -11.98
N ILE A 248 16.78 -11.05 -13.15
CA ILE A 248 17.42 -12.36 -13.23
C ILE A 248 18.91 -12.32 -12.80
N VAL A 249 19.61 -11.23 -13.14
CA VAL A 249 21.00 -11.00 -12.74
C VAL A 249 21.07 -10.68 -11.24
N ALA A 250 20.13 -9.85 -10.74
CA ALA A 250 20.00 -9.54 -9.33
C ALA A 250 19.83 -10.81 -8.48
N LEU A 251 18.94 -11.73 -8.89
CA LEU A 251 18.74 -13.01 -8.22
C LEU A 251 20.03 -13.85 -8.20
N LEU A 252 20.73 -13.99 -9.32
CA LEU A 252 21.99 -14.73 -9.40
C LEU A 252 23.08 -14.13 -8.51
N ARG A 253 23.17 -12.80 -8.41
CA ARG A 253 24.12 -12.12 -7.51
C ARG A 253 23.77 -12.35 -6.04
N LEU A 254 22.47 -12.30 -5.70
CA LEU A 254 22.01 -12.63 -4.36
C LEU A 254 22.36 -14.08 -3.97
N GLU A 255 22.18 -15.03 -4.88
CA GLU A 255 22.56 -16.44 -4.68
C GLU A 255 24.05 -16.64 -4.38
N ARG A 256 24.90 -15.74 -4.89
CA ARG A 256 26.36 -15.73 -4.68
C ARG A 256 26.78 -14.91 -3.46
N GLY A 257 25.83 -14.25 -2.79
CA GLY A 257 26.12 -13.35 -1.66
C GLY A 257 26.79 -12.04 -2.06
N GLU A 258 26.64 -11.61 -3.32
CA GLU A 258 27.21 -10.36 -3.84
C GLU A 258 26.30 -9.14 -3.54
N VAL A 259 25.01 -9.39 -3.32
CA VAL A 259 24.01 -8.38 -2.96
C VAL A 259 23.07 -8.94 -1.89
N ASP A 260 22.39 -8.05 -1.18
CA ASP A 260 21.59 -8.43 0.00
C ASP A 260 20.09 -8.51 -0.28
N ILE A 261 19.58 -7.66 -1.17
CA ILE A 261 18.17 -7.65 -1.56
C ILE A 261 18.06 -7.51 -3.09
N ALA A 262 17.30 -8.42 -3.72
CA ALA A 262 16.84 -8.22 -5.08
C ALA A 262 15.53 -7.40 -5.02
N GLY A 263 15.63 -6.09 -5.18
CA GLY A 263 14.55 -5.13 -4.92
C GLY A 263 13.32 -5.33 -5.79
N ASP A 264 13.51 -5.72 -7.06
CA ASP A 264 12.39 -6.07 -7.97
C ASP A 264 11.74 -7.43 -7.64
N GLY A 265 12.23 -8.11 -6.60
CA GLY A 265 11.72 -9.41 -6.17
C GLY A 265 12.19 -10.58 -7.04
N ILE A 266 11.47 -11.70 -6.94
CA ILE A 266 11.80 -12.93 -7.67
C ILE A 266 11.23 -12.84 -9.10
N PRO A 267 12.07 -12.97 -10.16
CA PRO A 267 11.58 -12.94 -11.53
C PRO A 267 10.49 -13.99 -11.79
N PRO A 268 9.40 -13.67 -12.51
CA PRO A 268 8.30 -14.62 -12.76
C PRO A 268 8.76 -15.96 -13.33
N ALA A 269 9.75 -15.96 -14.23
CA ALA A 269 10.30 -17.18 -14.84
C ALA A 269 11.05 -18.09 -13.86
N LYS A 270 11.54 -17.53 -12.74
CA LYS A 270 12.28 -18.25 -11.69
C LYS A 270 11.47 -18.49 -10.42
N PHE A 271 10.24 -17.97 -10.37
CA PHE A 271 9.47 -17.92 -9.13
C PHE A 271 9.26 -19.31 -8.50
N LEU A 272 8.73 -20.28 -9.27
CA LEU A 272 8.45 -21.63 -8.74
C LEU A 272 9.74 -22.38 -8.39
N GLU A 273 10.80 -22.22 -9.19
CA GLU A 273 12.10 -22.82 -8.93
C GLU A 273 12.67 -22.29 -7.59
N THR A 274 12.72 -20.97 -7.44
CA THR A 274 13.24 -20.31 -6.25
C THR A 274 12.39 -20.59 -5.00
N LYS A 275 11.05 -20.48 -5.12
CA LYS A 275 10.12 -20.72 -4.00
C LYS A 275 10.18 -22.15 -3.45
N ASN A 276 10.44 -23.13 -4.32
CA ASN A 276 10.47 -24.55 -3.93
C ASN A 276 11.89 -25.05 -3.57
N ASP A 277 12.92 -24.26 -3.79
CA ASP A 277 14.29 -24.63 -3.41
C ASP A 277 14.50 -24.42 -1.89
N PRO A 278 14.83 -25.49 -1.13
CA PRO A 278 15.09 -25.40 0.29
C PRO A 278 16.15 -24.37 0.68
N LYS A 279 17.09 -24.04 -0.22
CA LYS A 279 18.14 -23.02 -0.02
C LYS A 279 17.55 -21.65 0.28
N PHE A 280 16.43 -21.29 -0.37
CA PHE A 280 15.84 -19.95 -0.28
C PHE A 280 14.70 -19.85 0.73
N LYS A 281 14.32 -20.95 1.39
CA LYS A 281 13.15 -20.99 2.28
C LYS A 281 13.15 -19.86 3.32
N ASP A 282 14.29 -19.61 3.97
CA ASP A 282 14.42 -18.60 5.01
C ASP A 282 14.88 -17.23 4.47
N MET A 283 15.09 -17.14 3.14
CA MET A 283 15.46 -15.91 2.44
C MET A 283 14.26 -15.23 1.80
N ILE A 284 13.17 -15.95 1.56
CA ILE A 284 11.95 -15.42 0.96
C ILE A 284 11.06 -14.87 2.07
N VAL A 285 10.61 -13.62 1.86
CA VAL A 285 9.61 -12.95 2.69
C VAL A 285 8.36 -12.79 1.86
N GLU A 286 7.25 -13.34 2.34
CA GLU A 286 5.94 -13.30 1.68
C GLU A 286 4.98 -12.45 2.49
N GLY A 287 4.16 -11.65 1.83
CA GLY A 287 3.12 -10.83 2.48
C GLY A 287 2.04 -10.38 1.52
N SER A 288 0.87 -10.09 2.08
CA SER A 288 -0.24 -9.52 1.34
C SER A 288 -0.03 -8.02 1.12
N GLN A 289 -0.54 -7.51 0.01
CA GLN A 289 -0.62 -6.07 -0.29
C GLN A 289 -2.08 -5.61 -0.25
N LEU A 290 -2.29 -4.32 -0.07
CA LEU A 290 -3.60 -3.67 -0.21
C LEU A 290 -3.93 -3.49 -1.70
N HIS A 291 -4.02 -4.61 -2.42
CA HIS A 291 -4.15 -4.69 -3.86
C HIS A 291 -5.22 -5.68 -4.27
N THR A 292 -6.07 -5.28 -5.22
CA THR A 292 -7.04 -6.19 -5.84
C THR A 292 -6.95 -6.07 -7.36
N GLY A 293 -6.70 -7.19 -8.05
CA GLY A 293 -6.81 -7.31 -9.50
C GLY A 293 -8.24 -7.66 -9.88
N TYR A 294 -8.82 -6.92 -10.82
CA TYR A 294 -10.24 -7.02 -11.18
C TYR A 294 -10.49 -6.80 -12.67
N VAL A 295 -11.63 -7.26 -13.15
CA VAL A 295 -12.19 -6.84 -14.44
C VAL A 295 -13.26 -5.79 -14.18
N THR A 296 -13.17 -4.64 -14.83
CA THR A 296 -14.25 -3.65 -14.82
C THR A 296 -15.31 -3.99 -15.87
N LEU A 297 -16.57 -3.74 -15.54
CA LEU A 297 -17.71 -3.88 -16.43
C LEU A 297 -18.37 -2.49 -16.55
N ASN A 298 -18.22 -1.86 -17.69
CA ASN A 298 -18.70 -0.49 -17.90
C ASN A 298 -20.24 -0.44 -17.90
N VAL A 299 -20.82 0.02 -16.78
CA VAL A 299 -22.29 0.04 -16.58
C VAL A 299 -23.04 1.00 -17.48
N LYS A 300 -22.33 1.86 -18.24
CA LYS A 300 -22.93 2.78 -19.24
C LYS A 300 -23.04 2.15 -20.61
N MET A 301 -22.30 1.07 -20.86
CA MET A 301 -22.26 0.38 -22.15
C MET A 301 -23.12 -0.89 -22.13
N LYS A 302 -23.95 -1.07 -23.18
CA LYS A 302 -24.72 -2.31 -23.32
C LYS A 302 -23.82 -3.48 -23.71
N PRO A 303 -24.12 -4.68 -23.19
CA PRO A 303 -25.25 -5.03 -22.30
C PRO A 303 -24.89 -4.98 -20.79
N PHE A 304 -23.77 -4.36 -20.40
CA PHE A 304 -23.32 -4.27 -19.00
C PHE A 304 -24.13 -3.27 -18.16
N ASP A 305 -25.09 -2.54 -18.76
CA ASP A 305 -26.10 -1.78 -18.04
C ASP A 305 -27.08 -2.68 -17.25
N ASP A 306 -27.24 -3.96 -17.63
CA ASP A 306 -28.02 -4.94 -16.89
C ASP A 306 -27.16 -5.65 -15.82
N VAL A 307 -27.60 -5.57 -14.56
CA VAL A 307 -26.93 -6.21 -13.42
C VAL A 307 -26.82 -7.73 -13.56
N LYS A 308 -27.80 -8.40 -14.17
CA LYS A 308 -27.77 -9.85 -14.40
C LYS A 308 -26.64 -10.26 -15.34
N VAL A 309 -26.33 -9.45 -16.33
CA VAL A 309 -25.20 -9.66 -17.22
C VAL A 309 -23.89 -9.55 -16.45
N ARG A 310 -23.74 -8.53 -15.60
CA ARG A 310 -22.55 -8.34 -14.80
C ARG A 310 -22.35 -9.46 -13.77
N GLN A 311 -23.43 -9.92 -13.12
CA GLN A 311 -23.41 -11.08 -12.23
C GLN A 311 -23.06 -12.38 -12.98
N ALA A 312 -23.57 -12.58 -14.19
CA ALA A 312 -23.22 -13.71 -15.04
C ALA A 312 -21.72 -13.73 -15.36
N VAL A 313 -21.14 -12.59 -15.71
CA VAL A 313 -19.68 -12.47 -15.95
C VAL A 313 -18.87 -12.82 -14.69
N ASN A 314 -19.30 -12.36 -13.51
CA ASN A 314 -18.69 -12.73 -12.23
C ASN A 314 -18.66 -14.25 -11.99
N MET A 315 -19.77 -14.94 -12.28
CA MET A 315 -19.89 -16.39 -12.10
C MET A 315 -19.18 -17.19 -13.19
N ALA A 316 -18.87 -16.59 -14.34
CA ALA A 316 -18.23 -17.27 -15.46
C ALA A 316 -16.70 -17.35 -15.34
N ILE A 317 -16.06 -16.42 -14.63
CA ILE A 317 -14.59 -16.32 -14.58
C ILE A 317 -14.01 -17.24 -13.50
N ASN A 318 -13.14 -18.17 -13.91
CA ASN A 318 -12.46 -19.11 -13.01
C ASN A 318 -11.20 -18.48 -12.41
N LYS A 319 -11.36 -17.87 -11.23
CA LYS A 319 -10.31 -17.16 -10.49
C LYS A 319 -9.13 -18.07 -10.12
N ASP A 320 -9.39 -19.30 -9.68
CA ASP A 320 -8.35 -20.28 -9.34
C ASP A 320 -7.46 -20.63 -10.56
N ARG A 321 -8.06 -20.69 -11.75
CA ARG A 321 -7.29 -20.91 -12.99
C ARG A 321 -6.35 -19.73 -13.25
N ILE A 322 -6.81 -18.51 -13.04
CA ILE A 322 -6.00 -17.30 -13.23
C ILE A 322 -4.84 -17.27 -12.23
N VAL A 323 -5.09 -17.56 -10.95
CA VAL A 323 -4.05 -17.66 -9.93
C VAL A 323 -2.97 -18.69 -10.29
N ARG A 324 -3.36 -19.82 -10.90
CA ARG A 324 -2.37 -20.81 -11.42
C ARG A 324 -1.54 -20.26 -12.58
N ILE A 325 -2.10 -19.41 -13.45
CA ILE A 325 -1.35 -18.78 -14.56
C ILE A 325 -0.21 -17.91 -14.04
N ILE A 326 -0.41 -17.26 -12.89
CA ILE A 326 0.60 -16.42 -12.23
C ILE A 326 1.41 -17.19 -11.18
N ASN A 327 1.42 -18.52 -11.26
CA ASN A 327 2.20 -19.41 -10.39
C ASN A 327 1.86 -19.30 -8.90
N GLY A 328 0.63 -18.97 -8.53
CA GLY A 328 0.20 -18.84 -7.13
C GLY A 328 0.75 -17.60 -6.42
N ARG A 329 1.04 -16.54 -7.17
CA ARG A 329 1.49 -15.24 -6.61
C ARG A 329 0.34 -14.36 -6.13
N ALA A 330 -0.83 -14.92 -5.96
CA ALA A 330 -2.02 -14.24 -5.47
C ALA A 330 -2.97 -15.25 -4.82
N VAL A 331 -3.96 -14.75 -4.09
CA VAL A 331 -5.12 -15.53 -3.63
C VAL A 331 -6.37 -15.06 -4.38
N PRO A 332 -7.33 -15.95 -4.69
CA PRO A 332 -8.59 -15.54 -5.33
C PRO A 332 -9.32 -14.48 -4.51
N ALA A 333 -9.82 -13.42 -5.17
CA ALA A 333 -10.62 -12.39 -4.54
C ALA A 333 -12.12 -12.62 -4.78
N ASN A 334 -12.95 -12.35 -3.79
CA ASN A 334 -14.41 -12.45 -3.84
C ASN A 334 -15.12 -11.10 -3.61
N GLN A 335 -14.39 -10.07 -3.24
CA GLN A 335 -14.89 -8.71 -3.01
C GLN A 335 -13.85 -7.67 -3.45
N PRO A 336 -14.23 -6.39 -3.62
CA PRO A 336 -13.31 -5.35 -4.07
C PRO A 336 -12.18 -5.07 -3.08
N LEU A 337 -12.45 -5.07 -1.77
CA LEU A 337 -11.43 -4.82 -0.75
C LEU A 337 -10.47 -6.01 -0.61
N PRO A 338 -9.15 -5.78 -0.44
CA PRO A 338 -8.19 -6.83 -0.11
C PRO A 338 -8.22 -7.22 1.38
N PRO A 339 -7.73 -8.42 1.78
CA PRO A 339 -7.90 -8.97 3.13
C PRO A 339 -7.37 -8.11 4.29
N LEU A 340 -6.32 -7.31 4.07
CA LEU A 340 -5.74 -6.44 5.11
C LEU A 340 -6.43 -5.07 5.21
N MET A 341 -7.39 -4.78 4.33
CA MET A 341 -8.11 -3.52 4.36
C MET A 341 -9.17 -3.53 5.46
N PRO A 342 -9.23 -2.51 6.33
CA PRO A 342 -10.36 -2.35 7.25
C PRO A 342 -11.68 -2.39 6.47
N GLY A 343 -12.68 -3.12 6.97
CA GLY A 343 -13.94 -3.31 6.26
C GLY A 343 -13.98 -4.50 5.28
N TYR A 344 -12.85 -5.23 5.11
CA TYR A 344 -12.90 -6.53 4.44
C TYR A 344 -13.81 -7.49 5.23
N ASP A 345 -14.74 -8.14 4.55
CA ASP A 345 -15.65 -9.09 5.17
C ASP A 345 -15.20 -10.54 4.88
N GLU A 346 -14.59 -11.17 5.88
CA GLU A 346 -14.14 -12.57 5.77
C GLU A 346 -15.30 -13.57 5.57
N SER A 347 -16.52 -13.19 5.95
CA SER A 347 -17.72 -14.03 5.81
C SER A 347 -18.39 -13.91 4.45
N TYR A 348 -17.99 -12.92 3.62
CA TYR A 348 -18.59 -12.70 2.32
C TYR A 348 -18.02 -13.66 1.26
N GLU A 349 -18.86 -14.59 0.79
CA GLU A 349 -18.44 -15.62 -0.18
C GLU A 349 -18.36 -15.10 -1.63
N GLY A 350 -19.09 -14.03 -1.95
CA GLY A 350 -19.14 -13.46 -3.32
C GLY A 350 -19.83 -14.37 -4.33
N PHE A 351 -19.46 -14.20 -5.60
CA PHE A 351 -19.97 -15.03 -6.70
C PHE A 351 -19.08 -16.26 -6.91
N ALA A 352 -19.64 -17.46 -6.62
CA ALA A 352 -18.97 -18.72 -6.92
C ALA A 352 -18.86 -18.92 -8.44
N TYR A 353 -17.81 -19.61 -8.89
CA TYR A 353 -17.66 -20.04 -10.29
C TYR A 353 -18.75 -21.04 -10.65
N ASP A 354 -19.72 -20.64 -11.47
CA ASP A 354 -20.86 -21.44 -11.92
C ASP A 354 -21.29 -21.00 -13.33
N PRO A 355 -20.67 -21.54 -14.38
CA PRO A 355 -21.01 -21.22 -15.77
C PRO A 355 -22.46 -21.55 -16.14
N GLU A 356 -23.09 -22.56 -15.52
CA GLU A 356 -24.46 -22.91 -15.85
C GLU A 356 -25.45 -21.89 -15.27
N LYS A 357 -25.22 -21.42 -14.05
CA LYS A 357 -25.99 -20.33 -13.47
C LYS A 357 -25.76 -19.01 -14.23
N ALA A 358 -24.53 -18.76 -14.68
CA ALA A 358 -24.20 -17.62 -15.53
C ALA A 358 -25.00 -17.60 -16.83
N LYS A 359 -25.11 -18.75 -17.53
CA LYS A 359 -25.97 -18.90 -18.72
C LYS A 359 -27.45 -18.62 -18.43
N ALA A 360 -27.93 -19.13 -17.28
CA ALA A 360 -29.31 -18.86 -16.87
C ALA A 360 -29.58 -17.36 -16.68
N LEU A 361 -28.67 -16.64 -16.03
CA LEU A 361 -28.78 -15.17 -15.86
C LEU A 361 -28.74 -14.43 -17.21
N LEU A 362 -27.89 -14.84 -18.15
CA LEU A 362 -27.88 -14.27 -19.50
C LEU A 362 -29.21 -14.52 -20.23
N ALA A 363 -29.78 -15.70 -20.09
CA ALA A 363 -31.09 -16.00 -20.67
C ALA A 363 -32.21 -15.16 -20.06
N GLU A 364 -32.18 -14.93 -18.74
CA GLU A 364 -33.10 -14.00 -18.06
C GLU A 364 -32.95 -12.55 -18.49
N ALA A 365 -31.74 -12.15 -18.89
CA ALA A 365 -31.45 -10.83 -19.46
C ALA A 365 -31.80 -10.73 -20.95
N GLY A 366 -32.37 -11.81 -21.57
CA GLY A 366 -32.70 -11.85 -22.99
C GLY A 366 -31.51 -12.12 -23.92
N LEU A 367 -30.40 -12.60 -23.38
CA LEU A 367 -29.12 -12.84 -24.07
C LEU A 367 -28.75 -14.34 -24.08
N ALA A 368 -29.72 -15.26 -24.26
CA ALA A 368 -29.50 -16.70 -24.25
C ALA A 368 -28.46 -17.19 -25.29
N GLU A 369 -28.35 -16.47 -26.44
CA GLU A 369 -27.36 -16.77 -27.49
C GLU A 369 -25.98 -16.12 -27.24
N GLY A 370 -25.83 -15.41 -26.11
CA GLY A 370 -24.64 -14.62 -25.81
C GLY A 370 -24.56 -13.29 -26.58
N PHE A 371 -23.37 -12.70 -26.58
CA PHE A 371 -23.12 -11.43 -27.29
C PHE A 371 -21.61 -11.26 -27.57
N GLU A 372 -21.29 -10.28 -28.43
CA GLU A 372 -19.90 -9.89 -28.72
C GLU A 372 -19.53 -8.64 -27.92
N THR A 373 -18.29 -8.56 -27.43
CA THR A 373 -17.74 -7.46 -26.65
C THR A 373 -16.23 -7.37 -26.83
N GLU A 374 -15.59 -6.38 -26.18
CA GLU A 374 -14.15 -6.19 -26.16
C GLU A 374 -13.60 -6.27 -24.74
N LEU A 375 -12.39 -6.84 -24.58
CA LEU A 375 -11.64 -6.89 -23.34
C LEU A 375 -10.30 -6.17 -23.53
N PHE A 376 -10.19 -5.00 -22.95
CA PHE A 376 -8.96 -4.20 -22.97
C PHE A 376 -7.97 -4.71 -21.92
N VAL A 377 -6.68 -4.76 -22.29
CA VAL A 377 -5.63 -5.31 -21.45
C VAL A 377 -4.27 -4.69 -21.79
N ALA A 378 -3.42 -4.49 -20.78
CA ALA A 378 -2.03 -4.11 -21.02
C ALA A 378 -1.28 -5.22 -21.78
N ASN A 379 -0.42 -4.85 -22.74
CA ASN A 379 0.32 -5.80 -23.60
C ASN A 379 1.58 -6.39 -22.95
N THR A 380 1.78 -6.19 -21.63
CA THR A 380 2.89 -6.72 -20.85
C THR A 380 2.55 -8.07 -20.22
N ASP A 381 3.49 -9.05 -20.26
CA ASP A 381 3.28 -10.36 -19.59
C ASP A 381 3.15 -10.16 -18.06
N PRO A 382 2.21 -10.88 -17.38
CA PRO A 382 1.36 -11.98 -17.85
C PRO A 382 -0.04 -11.56 -18.35
N GLN A 383 -0.33 -10.26 -18.51
CA GLN A 383 -1.68 -9.73 -18.68
C GLN A 383 -2.41 -10.30 -19.92
N PRO A 384 -1.79 -10.43 -21.11
CA PRO A 384 -2.48 -11.06 -22.25
C PRO A 384 -2.84 -12.53 -22.03
N ARG A 385 -2.04 -13.29 -21.28
CA ARG A 385 -2.35 -14.69 -20.93
C ARG A 385 -3.54 -14.80 -19.98
N ILE A 386 -3.66 -13.87 -19.04
CA ILE A 386 -4.81 -13.78 -18.14
C ILE A 386 -6.06 -13.41 -18.94
N ALA A 387 -5.97 -12.41 -19.83
CA ALA A 387 -7.08 -12.02 -20.70
C ALA A 387 -7.55 -13.19 -21.60
N GLN A 388 -6.65 -14.02 -22.12
CA GLN A 388 -7.00 -15.24 -22.86
C GLN A 388 -7.76 -16.25 -21.99
N ALA A 389 -7.39 -16.39 -20.71
CA ALA A 389 -8.13 -17.25 -19.79
C ALA A 389 -9.54 -16.69 -19.52
N ILE A 390 -9.67 -15.39 -19.29
CA ILE A 390 -10.97 -14.72 -19.13
C ILE A 390 -11.82 -14.90 -20.40
N GLN A 391 -11.25 -14.66 -21.58
CA GLN A 391 -11.93 -14.85 -22.88
C GLN A 391 -12.48 -16.28 -23.04
N GLN A 392 -11.67 -17.29 -22.69
CA GLN A 392 -12.09 -18.69 -22.76
C GLN A 392 -13.22 -19.02 -21.77
N ASP A 393 -13.20 -18.42 -20.56
CA ASP A 393 -14.27 -18.60 -19.58
C ASP A 393 -15.57 -17.97 -20.07
N LEU A 394 -15.52 -16.76 -20.60
CA LEU A 394 -16.65 -16.03 -21.16
C LEU A 394 -17.26 -16.75 -22.38
N ALA A 395 -16.41 -17.36 -23.20
CA ALA A 395 -16.87 -18.16 -24.36
C ALA A 395 -17.73 -19.36 -23.96
N GLN A 396 -17.52 -19.94 -22.77
CA GLN A 396 -18.34 -21.07 -22.27
C GLN A 396 -19.79 -20.66 -22.04
N ILE A 397 -20.05 -19.37 -21.78
CA ILE A 397 -21.40 -18.85 -21.57
C ILE A 397 -21.93 -18.05 -22.77
N GLY A 398 -21.27 -18.15 -23.94
CA GLY A 398 -21.69 -17.53 -25.19
C GLY A 398 -21.18 -16.10 -25.39
N ILE A 399 -20.39 -15.53 -24.49
CA ILE A 399 -19.82 -14.18 -24.64
C ILE A 399 -18.52 -14.28 -25.46
N LYS A 400 -18.47 -13.59 -26.60
CA LYS A 400 -17.30 -13.51 -27.48
C LYS A 400 -16.56 -12.20 -27.21
N ALA A 401 -15.56 -12.25 -26.36
CA ALA A 401 -14.72 -11.09 -26.04
C ALA A 401 -13.52 -11.01 -27.01
N GLU A 402 -13.40 -9.92 -27.77
CA GLU A 402 -12.19 -9.59 -28.51
C GLU A 402 -11.15 -8.97 -27.59
N ILE A 403 -9.93 -9.53 -27.54
CA ILE A 403 -8.86 -9.00 -26.69
C ILE A 403 -8.19 -7.82 -27.40
N LYS A 404 -8.20 -6.65 -26.75
CA LYS A 404 -7.51 -5.41 -27.17
C LYS A 404 -6.25 -5.23 -26.32
N ALA A 405 -5.15 -5.87 -26.71
CA ALA A 405 -3.87 -5.75 -26.01
C ALA A 405 -3.13 -4.47 -26.48
N LEU A 406 -3.05 -3.48 -25.59
CA LEU A 406 -2.52 -2.14 -25.87
C LEU A 406 -1.39 -1.79 -24.91
N ALA A 407 -0.62 -0.73 -25.22
CA ALA A 407 0.26 -0.12 -24.23
C ALA A 407 -0.55 0.36 -23.02
N GLN A 408 -0.01 0.24 -21.82
CA GLN A 408 -0.70 0.56 -20.56
C GLN A 408 -1.37 1.94 -20.58
N ALA A 409 -0.65 2.98 -21.03
CA ALA A 409 -1.19 4.33 -21.13
C ALA A 409 -2.46 4.43 -22.01
N ASN A 410 -2.54 3.61 -23.08
CA ASN A 410 -3.70 3.59 -23.96
C ASN A 410 -4.90 2.87 -23.34
N VAL A 411 -4.66 1.86 -22.49
CA VAL A 411 -5.73 1.20 -21.72
C VAL A 411 -6.28 2.16 -20.66
N ILE A 412 -5.40 2.89 -19.97
CA ILE A 412 -5.79 3.92 -19.00
C ILE A 412 -6.63 5.01 -19.68
N ALA A 413 -6.18 5.51 -20.84
CA ALA A 413 -6.91 6.50 -21.60
C ALA A 413 -8.32 6.00 -22.01
N ALA A 414 -8.42 4.75 -22.52
CA ALA A 414 -9.70 4.15 -22.89
C ALA A 414 -10.65 3.96 -21.68
N GLY A 415 -10.11 3.61 -20.50
CA GLY A 415 -10.89 3.49 -19.27
C GLY A 415 -11.45 4.83 -18.78
N GLY A 416 -10.71 5.91 -19.02
CA GLY A 416 -11.12 7.27 -18.69
C GLY A 416 -12.17 7.87 -19.62
N GLU A 417 -12.65 7.15 -20.64
CA GLU A 417 -13.70 7.58 -21.58
C GLU A 417 -14.94 6.70 -21.42
N GLU A 418 -16.11 7.30 -21.27
CA GLU A 418 -17.37 6.62 -20.92
C GLU A 418 -17.79 5.55 -21.93
N ASP A 419 -17.48 5.73 -23.23
CA ASP A 419 -18.01 4.94 -24.34
C ASP A 419 -16.95 4.10 -25.07
N GLN A 420 -15.71 3.99 -24.54
CA GLN A 420 -14.62 3.33 -25.26
C GLN A 420 -14.37 1.89 -24.84
N ALA A 421 -14.35 1.60 -23.53
CA ALA A 421 -13.95 0.29 -23.05
C ALA A 421 -15.09 -0.41 -22.29
N PRO A 422 -15.76 -1.41 -22.90
CA PRO A 422 -16.83 -2.16 -22.23
C PRO A 422 -16.32 -3.03 -21.08
N MET A 423 -15.11 -3.61 -21.22
CA MET A 423 -14.44 -4.41 -20.19
C MET A 423 -12.95 -4.09 -20.17
N ILE A 424 -12.37 -3.98 -18.98
CA ILE A 424 -10.93 -3.81 -18.80
C ILE A 424 -10.46 -4.84 -17.77
N TRP A 425 -9.42 -5.62 -18.13
CA TRP A 425 -8.61 -6.32 -17.15
C TRP A 425 -7.58 -5.35 -16.56
N SER A 426 -7.73 -5.03 -15.27
CA SER A 426 -6.90 -4.04 -14.59
C SER A 426 -5.47 -4.49 -14.29
N GLY A 427 -5.14 -5.77 -14.49
CA GLY A 427 -3.85 -6.34 -14.12
C GLY A 427 -2.66 -5.52 -14.63
N GLY A 428 -1.70 -5.27 -13.74
CA GLY A 428 -0.59 -4.35 -13.95
C GLY A 428 -0.94 -2.88 -13.79
N MET A 429 -2.24 -2.54 -13.70
CA MET A 429 -2.79 -1.21 -13.45
C MET A 429 -3.83 -1.25 -12.33
N ALA A 430 -3.93 -2.40 -11.65
CA ALA A 430 -4.88 -2.59 -10.57
C ALA A 430 -4.58 -1.66 -9.39
N TRP A 431 -5.63 -1.28 -8.69
CA TRP A 431 -5.50 -0.36 -7.57
C TRP A 431 -4.71 -0.95 -6.42
N ILE A 432 -3.68 -0.25 -6.00
CA ILE A 432 -2.97 -0.43 -4.74
C ILE A 432 -3.38 0.74 -3.85
N ALA A 433 -3.80 0.46 -2.62
CA ALA A 433 -4.21 1.54 -1.71
C ALA A 433 -3.04 2.49 -1.39
N ASP A 434 -3.30 3.79 -1.42
CA ASP A 434 -2.37 4.82 -0.94
C ASP A 434 -2.26 4.79 0.59
N PHE A 435 -3.35 4.40 1.25
CA PHE A 435 -3.43 4.21 2.69
C PHE A 435 -4.51 3.17 3.04
N PRO A 436 -4.43 2.52 4.22
CA PRO A 436 -5.29 1.40 4.59
C PRO A 436 -6.67 1.86 5.07
N ASP A 437 -7.45 2.48 4.19
CA ASP A 437 -8.81 2.88 4.46
C ASP A 437 -9.74 2.53 3.29
N PRO A 438 -10.97 2.04 3.55
CA PRO A 438 -11.93 1.67 2.51
C PRO A 438 -12.26 2.79 1.54
N SER A 439 -12.23 4.04 1.99
CA SER A 439 -12.49 5.22 1.15
C SER A 439 -11.50 5.35 0.00
N ASN A 440 -10.26 4.86 0.16
CA ASN A 440 -9.23 4.87 -0.87
C ASN A 440 -9.55 3.90 -2.02
N PHE A 441 -10.34 2.85 -1.78
CA PHE A 441 -10.91 1.99 -2.82
C PHE A 441 -12.24 2.53 -3.35
N TYR A 442 -13.01 3.21 -2.52
CA TYR A 442 -14.31 3.73 -2.94
C TYR A 442 -14.18 4.99 -3.82
N GLY A 443 -13.61 6.05 -3.26
CA GLY A 443 -13.62 7.39 -3.86
C GLY A 443 -13.13 7.42 -5.31
N PRO A 444 -11.89 7.01 -5.60
CA PRO A 444 -11.30 7.13 -6.94
C PRO A 444 -11.83 6.11 -7.95
N ILE A 445 -12.22 4.88 -7.52
CA ILE A 445 -12.39 3.76 -8.45
C ILE A 445 -13.78 3.11 -8.43
N LEU A 446 -14.67 3.48 -7.49
CA LEU A 446 -16.04 2.97 -7.38
C LEU A 446 -17.06 4.05 -7.04
N GLY A 447 -16.64 5.20 -6.51
CA GLY A 447 -17.50 6.34 -6.20
C GLY A 447 -17.86 7.16 -7.43
N CYS A 448 -18.94 7.96 -7.30
CA CYS A 448 -19.41 8.84 -8.38
C CYS A 448 -18.36 9.87 -8.81
N GLY A 449 -17.54 10.35 -7.88
CA GLY A 449 -16.47 11.30 -8.15
C GLY A 449 -15.34 10.77 -9.03
N GLY A 450 -15.15 9.45 -9.09
CA GLY A 450 -14.19 8.80 -9.97
C GLY A 450 -14.71 8.49 -11.37
N ALA A 451 -16.05 8.51 -11.58
CA ALA A 451 -16.72 8.25 -12.85
C ALA A 451 -16.82 9.55 -13.69
N VAL A 452 -15.67 10.10 -14.06
CA VAL A 452 -15.53 11.34 -14.82
C VAL A 452 -14.50 11.16 -15.94
N PRO A 453 -14.51 11.98 -17.00
CA PRO A 453 -13.50 11.91 -18.05
C PRO A 453 -12.07 11.99 -17.48
N GLY A 454 -11.22 11.03 -17.85
CA GLY A 454 -9.88 10.88 -17.30
C GLY A 454 -9.80 10.31 -15.89
N GLY A 455 -10.94 9.96 -15.28
CA GLY A 455 -11.01 9.36 -13.94
C GLY A 455 -10.62 7.86 -13.91
N TRP A 456 -10.51 7.32 -12.71
CA TRP A 456 -10.06 5.94 -12.49
C TRP A 456 -11.20 4.93 -12.29
N ASN A 457 -12.46 5.40 -12.19
CA ASN A 457 -13.62 4.51 -12.11
C ASN A 457 -14.01 4.01 -13.52
N TRP A 458 -13.23 3.10 -14.05
CA TRP A 458 -13.38 2.56 -15.40
C TRP A 458 -14.63 1.68 -15.59
N ALA A 459 -15.33 1.36 -14.52
CA ALA A 459 -16.67 0.78 -14.58
C ALA A 459 -17.76 1.84 -14.86
N TRP A 460 -17.43 3.12 -14.73
CA TRP A 460 -18.37 4.25 -14.81
C TRP A 460 -19.58 4.09 -13.89
N TYR A 461 -19.35 3.34 -12.80
CA TYR A 461 -20.34 3.04 -11.78
C TYR A 461 -20.57 4.26 -10.89
N CYS A 462 -21.85 4.60 -10.66
CA CYS A 462 -22.23 5.67 -9.75
C CYS A 462 -23.58 5.31 -9.13
N ASN A 463 -23.61 5.13 -7.82
CA ASN A 463 -24.81 4.96 -7.02
C ASN A 463 -24.87 6.08 -5.98
N ALA A 464 -25.77 7.05 -6.20
CA ALA A 464 -25.86 8.26 -5.37
C ALA A 464 -26.20 7.96 -3.89
N ASP A 465 -26.96 6.89 -3.61
CA ASP A 465 -27.28 6.50 -2.23
C ASP A 465 -26.04 5.94 -1.52
N LEU A 466 -25.25 5.12 -2.21
CA LEU A 466 -23.99 4.62 -1.66
C LEU A 466 -22.96 5.75 -1.52
N ASP A 467 -22.93 6.68 -2.44
CA ASP A 467 -22.04 7.85 -2.38
C ASP A 467 -22.36 8.73 -1.15
N ALA A 468 -23.64 8.99 -0.89
CA ALA A 468 -24.06 9.72 0.30
C ALA A 468 -23.69 8.96 1.61
N ARG A 469 -23.79 7.63 1.61
CA ARG A 469 -23.38 6.78 2.74
C ARG A 469 -21.87 6.80 2.94
N ALA A 470 -21.09 6.76 1.86
CA ALA A 470 -19.64 6.86 1.90
C ALA A 470 -19.17 8.21 2.48
N VAL A 471 -19.75 9.32 2.00
CA VAL A 471 -19.48 10.67 2.56
C VAL A 471 -19.80 10.72 4.06
N LYS A 472 -20.92 10.11 4.47
CA LYS A 472 -21.29 10.03 5.89
C LYS A 472 -20.27 9.19 6.67
N ALA A 473 -19.83 8.04 6.14
CA ALA A 473 -18.83 7.21 6.79
C ALA A 473 -17.50 7.96 6.94
N ASP A 474 -17.06 8.69 5.92
CA ASP A 474 -15.84 9.50 5.99
C ASP A 474 -15.92 10.67 6.96
N SER A 475 -17.13 11.18 7.23
CA SER A 475 -17.35 12.21 8.24
C SER A 475 -17.31 11.69 9.70
N MET A 476 -17.26 10.36 9.92
CA MET A 476 -17.18 9.74 11.25
C MET A 476 -15.73 9.74 11.74
N ALA A 477 -15.18 10.92 12.02
CA ALA A 477 -13.79 11.12 12.42
C ALA A 477 -13.52 10.90 13.93
N ASP A 478 -14.57 10.79 14.76
CA ASP A 478 -14.43 10.48 16.18
C ASP A 478 -13.98 9.02 16.37
N PRO A 479 -12.86 8.76 17.08
CA PRO A 479 -12.37 7.40 17.33
C PRO A 479 -13.41 6.46 17.95
N SER A 480 -14.37 6.97 18.74
CA SER A 480 -15.46 6.17 19.31
C SER A 480 -16.44 5.63 18.24
N GLN A 481 -16.43 6.19 17.04
CA GLN A 481 -17.27 5.79 15.90
C GLN A 481 -16.55 4.83 14.93
N ALA A 482 -15.28 4.53 15.16
CA ALA A 482 -14.45 3.77 14.21
C ALA A 482 -15.07 2.41 13.84
N GLU A 483 -15.58 1.64 14.82
CA GLU A 483 -16.23 0.35 14.56
C GLU A 483 -17.50 0.52 13.72
N ALA A 484 -18.34 1.49 14.06
CA ALA A 484 -19.58 1.77 13.33
C ALA A 484 -19.30 2.24 11.89
N ARG A 485 -18.21 3.01 11.69
CA ARG A 485 -17.73 3.44 10.40
C ARG A 485 -17.31 2.24 9.53
N ILE A 486 -16.51 1.34 10.08
CA ILE A 486 -16.04 0.15 9.35
C ILE A 486 -17.22 -0.78 9.00
N GLU A 487 -18.17 -0.97 9.89
CA GLU A 487 -19.40 -1.74 9.59
C GLU A 487 -20.26 -1.09 8.50
N GLU A 488 -20.28 0.23 8.40
CA GLU A 488 -20.95 0.92 7.29
C GLU A 488 -20.22 0.71 5.97
N TRP A 489 -18.87 0.76 5.96
CA TRP A 489 -18.07 0.44 4.78
C TRP A 489 -18.26 -1.00 4.29
N LYS A 490 -18.33 -1.99 5.19
CA LYS A 490 -18.67 -3.37 4.81
C LYS A 490 -19.99 -3.45 4.04
N LYS A 491 -21.04 -2.78 4.56
CA LYS A 491 -22.35 -2.76 3.87
C LYS A 491 -22.30 -2.05 2.52
N ILE A 492 -21.50 -0.99 2.39
CA ILE A 492 -21.32 -0.28 1.12
C ILE A 492 -20.67 -1.22 0.09
N PHE A 493 -19.56 -1.88 0.44
CA PHE A 493 -18.86 -2.77 -0.48
C PHE A 493 -19.64 -4.05 -0.81
N THR A 494 -20.41 -4.58 0.14
CA THR A 494 -21.36 -5.68 -0.15
C THR A 494 -22.39 -5.26 -1.19
N ALA A 495 -23.01 -4.09 -1.02
CA ALA A 495 -23.99 -3.57 -1.98
C ALA A 495 -23.38 -3.33 -3.38
N ILE A 496 -22.14 -2.81 -3.44
CA ILE A 496 -21.41 -2.64 -4.70
C ILE A 496 -21.18 -4.00 -5.37
N GLN A 497 -20.77 -5.00 -4.60
CA GLN A 497 -20.51 -6.33 -5.15
C GLN A 497 -21.80 -7.01 -5.66
N ASP A 498 -22.94 -6.79 -5.00
CA ASP A 498 -24.24 -7.27 -5.47
C ASP A 498 -24.65 -6.62 -6.81
N GLU A 499 -24.29 -5.37 -7.03
CA GLU A 499 -24.48 -4.65 -8.30
C GLU A 499 -23.41 -5.02 -9.36
N ALA A 500 -22.34 -5.67 -8.94
CA ALA A 500 -21.31 -6.30 -9.77
C ALA A 500 -20.66 -5.40 -10.84
N PRO A 501 -20.26 -4.14 -10.55
CA PRO A 501 -19.53 -3.34 -11.54
C PRO A 501 -18.12 -3.89 -11.81
N TRP A 502 -17.61 -4.71 -10.91
CA TRP A 502 -16.35 -5.42 -11.01
C TRP A 502 -16.52 -6.92 -10.93
N VAL A 503 -15.54 -7.63 -11.51
CA VAL A 503 -15.20 -8.99 -11.15
C VAL A 503 -13.90 -8.95 -10.38
N PRO A 504 -13.91 -8.97 -9.04
CA PRO A 504 -12.67 -9.16 -8.26
C PRO A 504 -12.06 -10.53 -8.63
N VAL A 505 -10.79 -10.54 -9.03
CA VAL A 505 -10.14 -11.77 -9.54
C VAL A 505 -9.15 -12.32 -8.53
N PHE A 506 -8.22 -11.49 -8.05
CA PHE A 506 -7.25 -11.92 -7.05
C PHE A 506 -6.73 -10.75 -6.20
N ASN A 507 -6.22 -11.09 -5.00
CA ASN A 507 -5.40 -10.21 -4.18
C ASN A 507 -3.94 -10.64 -4.31
N GLU A 508 -3.07 -9.74 -4.74
CA GLU A 508 -1.67 -10.07 -5.01
C GLU A 508 -0.91 -10.37 -3.71
N GLN A 509 -0.03 -11.38 -3.78
CA GLN A 509 0.95 -11.69 -2.76
C GLN A 509 2.32 -11.24 -3.26
N ARG A 510 2.99 -10.44 -2.45
CA ARG A 510 4.35 -9.98 -2.75
C ARG A 510 5.37 -10.93 -2.16
N PHE A 511 6.43 -11.15 -2.93
CA PHE A 511 7.56 -11.99 -2.53
C PHE A 511 8.84 -11.17 -2.68
N THR A 512 9.48 -10.88 -1.56
CA THR A 512 10.82 -10.28 -1.52
C THR A 512 11.83 -11.37 -1.20
N ILE A 513 13.01 -11.34 -1.80
CA ILE A 513 14.10 -12.25 -1.50
C ILE A 513 15.30 -11.46 -1.00
N ARG A 514 15.88 -11.91 0.12
CA ARG A 514 16.98 -11.25 0.82
C ARG A 514 18.06 -12.23 1.23
N SER A 515 19.28 -11.73 1.39
CA SER A 515 20.39 -12.48 1.96
C SER A 515 20.10 -12.92 3.40
N ASP A 516 20.55 -14.11 3.77
CA ASP A 516 20.51 -14.61 5.14
C ASP A 516 21.43 -13.83 6.10
N ARG A 517 22.33 -13.00 5.56
CA ARG A 517 23.16 -12.05 6.30
C ARG A 517 22.33 -10.95 6.96
N LEU A 518 21.19 -10.58 6.38
CA LEU A 518 20.32 -9.56 6.94
C LEU A 518 19.39 -10.11 8.03
N ALA A 519 19.08 -9.27 9.00
CA ALA A 519 18.08 -9.51 10.04
C ALA A 519 17.35 -8.23 10.42
N GLY A 520 16.38 -8.32 11.33
CA GLY A 520 15.52 -7.22 11.77
C GLY A 520 14.07 -7.55 11.41
N PRO A 521 13.34 -8.25 12.31
CA PRO A 521 11.96 -8.70 12.02
C PRO A 521 11.03 -7.55 11.65
N GLU A 522 11.25 -6.37 12.22
CA GLU A 522 10.43 -5.18 11.92
C GLU A 522 10.75 -4.57 10.54
N GLY A 523 11.94 -4.83 9.99
CA GLY A 523 12.41 -4.25 8.72
C GLY A 523 12.38 -5.22 7.53
N ILE A 524 12.17 -6.52 7.79
CA ILE A 524 12.24 -7.57 6.77
C ILE A 524 10.89 -8.28 6.67
N PHE A 525 9.89 -7.56 6.21
CA PHE A 525 8.56 -8.07 5.90
C PHE A 525 8.07 -7.38 4.62
N VAL A 526 6.99 -7.87 4.05
CA VAL A 526 6.26 -7.14 3.01
C VAL A 526 5.35 -6.15 3.72
N ASP A 527 5.63 -4.85 3.55
CA ASP A 527 4.74 -3.83 4.07
C ASP A 527 3.45 -3.79 3.23
N PRO A 528 2.27 -3.78 3.85
CA PRO A 528 1.01 -3.72 3.12
C PRO A 528 0.76 -2.34 2.48
N VAL A 529 1.42 -1.27 2.96
CA VAL A 529 1.19 0.12 2.57
C VAL A 529 2.41 0.67 1.83
N HIS A 530 2.61 0.28 0.56
CA HIS A 530 3.58 0.80 -0.40
C HIS A 530 5.06 0.48 -0.17
N ILE A 531 5.54 0.34 1.06
CA ILE A 531 6.97 0.25 1.34
C ILE A 531 7.43 -1.19 1.23
N PRO A 532 8.39 -1.52 0.34
CA PRO A 532 8.89 -2.88 0.24
C PRO A 532 9.75 -3.32 1.44
N VAL A 533 10.45 -2.38 2.12
CA VAL A 533 11.30 -2.65 3.30
C VAL A 533 11.43 -1.38 4.14
N HIS A 534 11.35 -1.49 5.46
CA HIS A 534 11.76 -0.44 6.41
C HIS A 534 13.26 -0.57 6.68
N TYR A 535 14.07 0.16 5.94
CA TYR A 535 15.53 0.00 5.96
C TYR A 535 16.17 0.38 7.28
N ASP A 536 15.59 1.27 8.05
CA ASP A 536 16.06 1.73 9.36
C ASP A 536 16.09 0.60 10.43
N TYR A 537 15.18 -0.38 10.32
CA TYR A 537 15.13 -1.55 11.22
C TYR A 537 16.00 -2.72 10.77
N VAL A 538 16.56 -2.67 9.57
CA VAL A 538 17.42 -3.77 9.06
C VAL A 538 18.82 -3.67 9.65
N TYR A 539 19.41 -4.82 10.00
CA TYR A 539 20.81 -4.91 10.41
C TYR A 539 21.53 -6.11 9.78
N ALA A 540 22.85 -6.01 9.66
CA ALA A 540 23.69 -7.09 9.20
C ALA A 540 24.18 -7.92 10.39
N LYS A 541 23.97 -9.26 10.36
CA LYS A 541 24.37 -10.18 11.43
C LYS A 541 25.88 -10.26 11.62
N ASP A 542 26.65 -9.94 10.58
CA ASP A 542 28.10 -9.91 10.54
C ASP A 542 28.71 -8.52 10.85
N ALA A 543 27.89 -7.52 11.20
CA ALA A 543 28.38 -6.24 11.69
C ALA A 543 29.19 -6.43 12.99
N GLN A 544 30.32 -5.69 13.11
CA GLN A 544 31.27 -5.80 14.22
C GLN A 544 30.91 -4.89 15.39
#